data_ec2342933b23ca3a27fb1549461567ef
#
_entry.id   ec2342933b23ca3a27fb1549461567ef
#
_cell.length_a   1.000
_cell.length_b   1.000
_cell.length_c   1.000
_cell.angle_alpha   90.00
_cell.angle_beta   90.00
_cell.angle_gamma   90.00
#
_symmetry.space_group_name_H-M   'P 1'
#
loop_
_entity.id
_entity.type
_entity.pdbx_description
1 polymer ?
#
loop_
_entity_poly.entity_id
_entity_poly.type
_entity_poly.pdbx_seq_one_letter_code
_entity_poly.pdbx_strand_id
1 'polypeptide(L)'
;MISPDRIKEIANSKPTGIFNATGGAELGVTAASATAITVDEIMDLFYSLKSPYRKNAIFVMNDATVKAIRKLKDGNGQYLWQPSISAGQPDTILNRPVKTSAYVPTIAAGAKSIAFGDFGYYWVADRQGRSFQRLNELFAATGQVGFKASQRVDGKLILAEAIKVLQQKA
;
A
#
# COMPACT_ATOMS: atom_id res chain seq x y z
N MET A 1 -25.25 1.26 -5.37
CA MET A 1 -25.66 -0.17 -5.16
C MET A 1 -24.64 -1.05 -5.91
N ILE A 2 -23.85 -1.86 -5.23
CA ILE A 2 -22.80 -2.70 -5.84
C ILE A 2 -23.48 -3.91 -6.44
N SER A 3 -23.22 -4.22 -7.71
CA SER A 3 -23.78 -5.39 -8.40
C SER A 3 -23.40 -6.69 -7.66
N PRO A 4 -24.32 -7.66 -7.55
CA PRO A 4 -24.06 -8.97 -6.93
C PRO A 4 -22.89 -9.73 -7.57
N ASP A 5 -22.60 -9.49 -8.84
CA ASP A 5 -21.49 -10.12 -9.57
C ASP A 5 -20.13 -9.61 -9.08
N ARG A 6 -20.01 -8.35 -8.64
CA ARG A 6 -18.79 -7.84 -8.02
C ARG A 6 -18.50 -8.42 -6.64
N ILE A 7 -19.55 -8.87 -5.94
CA ILE A 7 -19.39 -9.56 -4.64
C ILE A 7 -18.85 -10.99 -4.85
N LYS A 8 -19.18 -11.64 -5.96
CA LYS A 8 -18.63 -12.96 -6.31
C LYS A 8 -17.14 -12.91 -6.67
N GLU A 9 -16.68 -11.82 -7.26
CA GLU A 9 -15.25 -11.62 -7.55
C GLU A 9 -14.39 -11.40 -6.30
N ILE A 10 -14.98 -10.96 -5.19
CA ILE A 10 -14.29 -10.81 -3.89
C ILE A 10 -14.05 -12.18 -3.22
N ALA A 11 -14.71 -13.23 -3.68
CA ALA A 11 -14.71 -14.57 -3.07
C ALA A 11 -13.49 -15.45 -3.47
N ASN A 12 -12.50 -14.93 -4.16
CA ASN A 12 -11.31 -15.67 -4.54
C ASN A 12 -10.27 -15.61 -3.40
N SER A 13 -10.27 -16.58 -2.59
CA SER A 13 -9.48 -17.09 -1.44
C SER A 13 -8.26 -16.31 -0.90
N LYS A 14 -7.83 -15.18 -1.45
CA LYS A 14 -6.70 -14.38 -0.95
C LYS A 14 -6.91 -12.88 -1.22
N PRO A 15 -6.65 -12.00 -0.23
CA PRO A 15 -6.67 -10.57 -0.43
C PRO A 15 -5.74 -10.14 -1.58
N THR A 16 -6.25 -9.29 -2.47
CA THR A 16 -5.45 -8.76 -3.58
C THR A 16 -4.70 -7.52 -3.10
N GLY A 17 -3.38 -7.59 -3.09
CA GLY A 17 -2.53 -6.46 -2.69
C GLY A 17 -2.54 -5.31 -3.72
N ILE A 18 -2.34 -4.08 -3.24
CA ILE A 18 -2.33 -2.86 -4.05
C ILE A 18 -1.22 -2.89 -5.12
N PHE A 19 -0.08 -3.50 -4.82
CA PHE A 19 1.07 -3.59 -5.72
C PHE A 19 0.99 -4.76 -6.72
N ASN A 20 -0.05 -5.60 -6.66
CA ASN A 20 -0.22 -6.70 -7.59
C ASN A 20 -0.38 -6.19 -9.03
N ALA A 21 0.07 -6.99 -9.99
CA ALA A 21 -0.06 -6.67 -11.42
C ALA A 21 -1.52 -6.72 -11.86
N THR A 22 -2.28 -7.71 -11.36
CA THR A 22 -3.69 -7.90 -11.68
C THR A 22 -4.55 -7.54 -10.47
N GLY A 23 -5.53 -6.66 -10.66
CA GLY A 23 -6.45 -6.22 -9.60
C GLY A 23 -5.85 -5.26 -8.56
N GLY A 24 -4.60 -4.86 -8.72
CA GLY A 24 -3.94 -3.83 -7.92
C GLY A 24 -4.17 -2.40 -8.45
N ALA A 25 -3.39 -1.45 -7.94
CA ALA A 25 -3.41 -0.05 -8.35
C ALA A 25 -2.88 0.13 -9.78
N GLU A 26 -3.35 1.17 -10.45
CA GLU A 26 -2.88 1.54 -11.78
C GLU A 26 -1.45 2.10 -11.77
N LEU A 27 -0.71 1.82 -12.82
CA LEU A 27 0.60 2.43 -13.05
C LEU A 27 0.41 3.93 -13.33
N GLY A 28 1.05 4.76 -12.50
CA GLY A 28 1.07 6.22 -12.68
C GLY A 28 2.30 6.68 -13.44
N VAL A 29 3.48 6.23 -13.01
CA VAL A 29 4.78 6.63 -13.55
C VAL A 29 5.72 5.44 -13.58
N THR A 30 6.52 5.35 -14.65
CA THR A 30 7.68 4.46 -14.71
C THR A 30 8.94 5.31 -14.50
N ALA A 31 9.72 4.99 -13.48
CA ALA A 31 10.96 5.71 -13.21
C ALA A 31 11.99 5.53 -14.35
N ALA A 32 12.82 6.52 -14.58
CA ALA A 32 13.88 6.47 -15.56
C ALA A 32 15.03 5.53 -15.15
N SER A 33 15.20 5.31 -13.84
CA SER A 33 16.23 4.46 -13.26
C SER A 33 15.65 3.24 -12.57
N ALA A 34 16.40 2.14 -12.56
CA ALA A 34 16.06 0.94 -11.81
C ALA A 34 16.34 1.06 -10.30
N THR A 35 17.24 1.97 -9.91
CA THR A 35 17.80 2.03 -8.54
C THR A 35 17.69 3.40 -7.88
N ALA A 36 17.20 4.40 -8.60
CA ALA A 36 17.06 5.77 -8.09
C ALA A 36 15.67 6.32 -8.41
N ILE A 37 15.24 7.32 -7.65
CA ILE A 37 14.00 8.07 -7.85
C ILE A 37 14.39 9.55 -7.87
N THR A 38 13.77 10.32 -8.77
CA THR A 38 13.94 11.77 -8.86
C THR A 38 12.73 12.50 -8.25
N VAL A 39 12.91 13.79 -7.93
CA VAL A 39 11.79 14.62 -7.43
C VAL A 39 10.74 14.81 -8.50
N ASP A 40 11.14 14.94 -9.76
CA ASP A 40 10.24 15.11 -10.89
C ASP A 40 9.30 13.90 -11.04
N GLU A 41 9.83 12.68 -10.87
CA GLU A 41 9.01 11.45 -10.90
C GLU A 41 7.98 11.40 -9.76
N ILE A 42 8.31 11.97 -8.59
CA ILE A 42 7.35 12.09 -7.47
C ILE A 42 6.27 13.12 -7.82
N MET A 43 6.63 14.23 -8.46
CA MET A 43 5.67 15.22 -8.94
C MET A 43 4.78 14.63 -10.02
N ASP A 44 5.34 13.92 -10.98
CA ASP A 44 4.59 13.24 -12.03
C ASP A 44 3.60 12.22 -11.45
N LEU A 45 4.03 11.45 -10.44
CA LEU A 45 3.14 10.54 -9.73
C LEU A 45 1.99 11.30 -9.06
N PHE A 46 2.27 12.41 -8.41
CA PHE A 46 1.24 13.24 -7.76
C PHE A 46 0.21 13.74 -8.77
N TYR A 47 0.67 14.22 -9.94
CA TYR A 47 -0.21 14.76 -10.97
C TYR A 47 -0.88 13.68 -11.83
N SER A 48 -0.37 12.45 -11.87
CA SER A 48 -1.02 11.31 -12.53
C SER A 48 -2.35 10.91 -11.87
N LEU A 49 -2.52 11.25 -10.58
CA LEU A 49 -3.76 11.00 -9.87
C LEU A 49 -4.78 12.09 -10.20
N LYS A 50 -6.02 11.72 -10.49
CA LYS A 50 -7.12 12.67 -10.75
C LYS A 50 -7.41 13.53 -9.52
N SER A 51 -7.76 14.82 -9.76
CA SER A 51 -7.98 15.82 -8.71
C SER A 51 -8.94 15.40 -7.58
N PRO A 52 -10.09 14.74 -7.84
CA PRO A 52 -11.02 14.34 -6.78
C PRO A 52 -10.40 13.44 -5.72
N TYR A 53 -9.48 12.54 -6.12
CA TYR A 53 -8.86 11.58 -5.21
C TYR A 53 -7.68 12.18 -4.43
N ARG A 54 -7.11 13.32 -4.90
CA ARG A 54 -5.97 13.96 -4.24
C ARG A 54 -6.30 14.52 -2.86
N LYS A 55 -7.57 14.80 -2.56
CA LYS A 55 -7.98 15.43 -1.29
C LYS A 55 -7.59 14.55 -0.09
N ASN A 56 -7.84 13.24 -0.17
CA ASN A 56 -7.57 12.27 0.89
C ASN A 56 -6.35 11.38 0.58
N ALA A 57 -5.59 11.73 -0.46
CA ALA A 57 -4.47 10.91 -0.90
C ALA A 57 -3.31 10.95 0.10
N ILE A 58 -2.68 9.80 0.28
CA ILE A 58 -1.46 9.62 1.06
C ILE A 58 -0.40 8.91 0.24
N PHE A 59 0.86 9.15 0.57
CA PHE A 59 1.98 8.36 0.06
C PHE A 59 2.21 7.15 0.94
N VAL A 60 2.40 5.97 0.32
CA VAL A 60 2.77 4.73 1.02
C VAL A 60 4.01 4.16 0.36
N MET A 61 5.07 3.95 1.13
CA MET A 61 6.35 3.46 0.64
C MET A 61 7.14 2.74 1.74
N ASN A 62 8.23 2.08 1.36
CA ASN A 62 9.15 1.48 2.33
C ASN A 62 10.01 2.56 2.99
N ASP A 63 10.44 2.32 4.22
CA ASP A 63 11.33 3.22 4.97
C ASP A 63 12.67 3.45 4.24
N ALA A 64 13.20 2.42 3.59
CA ALA A 64 14.39 2.55 2.75
C ALA A 64 14.17 3.52 1.56
N THR A 65 12.96 3.55 0.99
CA THR A 65 12.57 4.48 -0.08
C THR A 65 12.48 5.91 0.47
N VAL A 66 11.88 6.11 1.65
CA VAL A 66 11.85 7.40 2.34
C VAL A 66 13.26 7.93 2.56
N LYS A 67 14.17 7.08 3.07
CA LYS A 67 15.60 7.44 3.25
C LYS A 67 16.26 7.85 1.94
N ALA A 68 15.97 7.17 0.83
CA ALA A 68 16.53 7.52 -0.49
C ALA A 68 16.03 8.89 -0.95
N ILE A 69 14.72 9.16 -0.81
CA ILE A 69 14.10 10.45 -1.19
C ILE A 69 14.66 11.59 -0.32
N ARG A 70 14.83 11.38 0.99
CA ARG A 70 15.41 12.37 1.90
C ARG A 70 16.85 12.75 1.56
N LYS A 71 17.58 11.86 0.89
CA LYS A 71 18.97 12.12 0.47
C LYS A 71 19.07 12.89 -0.85
N LEU A 72 17.96 13.18 -1.52
CA LEU A 72 17.97 13.97 -2.74
C LEU A 72 18.41 15.39 -2.43
N LYS A 73 19.37 15.88 -3.25
CA LYS A 73 19.96 17.19 -3.13
C LYS A 73 19.71 18.00 -4.39
N ASP A 74 19.67 19.30 -4.25
CA ASP A 74 19.67 20.25 -5.37
C ASP A 74 21.07 20.39 -5.99
N GLY A 75 21.17 21.22 -7.05
CA GLY A 75 22.45 21.53 -7.72
C GLY A 75 23.48 22.23 -6.81
N ASN A 76 23.06 22.77 -5.66
CA ASN A 76 23.90 23.43 -4.67
C ASN A 76 24.27 22.50 -3.49
N GLY A 77 23.83 21.24 -3.53
CA GLY A 77 24.12 20.26 -2.49
C GLY A 77 23.20 20.33 -1.26
N GLN A 78 22.13 21.13 -1.28
CA GLN A 78 21.14 21.21 -0.21
C GLN A 78 20.10 20.10 -0.35
N TYR A 79 19.66 19.56 0.80
CA TYR A 79 18.60 18.56 0.82
C TYR A 79 17.26 19.18 0.41
N LEU A 80 16.61 18.57 -0.59
CA LEU A 80 15.34 19.05 -1.13
C LEU A 80 14.16 18.81 -0.17
N TRP A 81 14.20 17.73 0.60
CA TRP A 81 13.17 17.42 1.57
C TRP A 81 13.67 17.63 3.00
N GLN A 82 13.08 18.61 3.67
CA GLN A 82 13.31 18.83 5.09
C GLN A 82 12.20 18.12 5.89
N PRO A 83 12.56 17.21 6.80
CA PRO A 83 11.58 16.56 7.68
C PRO A 83 10.96 17.59 8.62
N SER A 84 9.70 17.37 9.02
CA SER A 84 9.09 18.17 10.08
C SER A 84 9.85 17.96 11.38
N ILE A 85 10.40 19.04 11.95
CA ILE A 85 11.08 19.02 13.25
C ILE A 85 10.05 19.07 14.40
N SER A 86 8.80 19.41 14.11
CA SER A 86 7.71 19.48 15.10
C SER A 86 7.27 18.09 15.51
N ALA A 87 7.37 17.77 16.79
CA ALA A 87 6.87 16.52 17.37
C ALA A 87 5.36 16.37 17.08
N GLY A 88 4.94 15.19 16.59
CA GLY A 88 3.54 14.87 16.33
C GLY A 88 3.03 15.21 14.92
N GLN A 89 3.80 15.87 14.07
CA GLN A 89 3.43 16.10 12.67
C GLN A 89 3.97 14.96 11.80
N PRO A 90 3.11 14.29 11.00
CA PRO A 90 3.59 13.28 10.06
C PRO A 90 4.46 13.93 8.98
N ASP A 91 5.45 13.18 8.52
CA ASP A 91 6.23 13.60 7.34
C ASP A 91 5.30 13.82 6.15
N THR A 92 5.51 14.91 5.41
CA THR A 92 4.69 15.26 4.24
C THR A 92 5.56 15.42 3.00
N ILE A 93 5.05 14.95 1.86
CA ILE A 93 5.57 15.22 0.52
C ILE A 93 4.45 15.93 -0.25
N LEU A 94 4.71 17.10 -0.83
CA LEU A 94 3.72 17.91 -1.53
C LEU A 94 2.43 18.13 -0.70
N ASN A 95 2.59 18.44 0.59
CA ASN A 95 1.49 18.63 1.55
C ASN A 95 0.59 17.39 1.74
N ARG A 96 1.08 16.19 1.43
CA ARG A 96 0.38 14.93 1.66
C ARG A 96 1.15 14.06 2.64
N PRO A 97 0.45 13.40 3.59
CA PRO A 97 1.12 12.59 4.59
C PRO A 97 1.80 11.38 3.95
N VAL A 98 2.96 11.02 4.49
CA VAL A 98 3.70 9.82 4.12
C VAL A 98 3.49 8.76 5.20
N LYS A 99 3.13 7.56 4.78
CA LYS A 99 3.04 6.36 5.62
C LYS A 99 4.10 5.35 5.18
N THR A 100 4.84 4.83 6.14
CA THR A 100 5.83 3.79 5.88
C THR A 100 5.26 2.41 6.17
N SER A 101 5.67 1.43 5.35
CA SER A 101 5.32 0.03 5.55
C SER A 101 6.47 -0.86 5.06
N ALA A 102 6.86 -1.81 5.90
CA ALA A 102 7.88 -2.80 5.57
C ALA A 102 7.46 -3.78 4.45
N TYR A 103 6.15 -3.89 4.19
CA TYR A 103 5.60 -4.78 3.16
C TYR A 103 5.62 -4.16 1.75
N VAL A 104 5.89 -2.87 1.62
CA VAL A 104 6.08 -2.23 0.31
C VAL A 104 7.45 -2.61 -0.22
N PRO A 105 7.56 -3.01 -1.51
CA PRO A 105 8.85 -3.28 -2.12
C PRO A 105 9.80 -2.09 -2.03
N THR A 106 11.07 -2.37 -1.80
CA THR A 106 12.15 -1.38 -1.87
C THR A 106 12.44 -1.02 -3.32
N ILE A 107 13.25 0.01 -3.54
CA ILE A 107 13.72 0.41 -4.86
C ILE A 107 14.56 -0.72 -5.45
N ALA A 108 14.05 -1.35 -6.50
CA ALA A 108 14.72 -2.41 -7.26
C ALA A 108 14.16 -2.43 -8.69
N ALA A 109 14.89 -2.99 -9.65
CA ALA A 109 14.45 -3.10 -11.04
C ALA A 109 13.06 -3.72 -11.16
N GLY A 110 12.16 -3.07 -11.88
CA GLY A 110 10.78 -3.49 -12.09
C GLY A 110 9.86 -3.41 -10.86
N ALA A 111 10.38 -3.08 -9.68
CA ALA A 111 9.60 -3.02 -8.45
C ALA A 111 8.68 -1.79 -8.39
N LYS A 112 7.48 -1.95 -7.85
CA LYS A 112 6.56 -0.87 -7.54
C LYS A 112 6.89 -0.35 -6.14
N SER A 113 7.64 0.74 -6.03
CA SER A 113 8.25 1.22 -4.79
C SER A 113 7.44 2.28 -4.04
N ILE A 114 6.53 2.97 -4.72
CA ILE A 114 5.68 4.01 -4.12
C ILE A 114 4.24 3.80 -4.59
N ALA A 115 3.28 3.93 -3.67
CA ALA A 115 1.86 4.10 -4.00
C ALA A 115 1.39 5.47 -3.51
N PHE A 116 0.60 6.16 -4.32
CA PHE A 116 -0.03 7.43 -3.99
C PHE A 116 -1.51 7.40 -4.36
N GLY A 117 -2.38 7.72 -3.43
CA GLY A 117 -3.81 7.75 -3.69
C GLY A 117 -4.68 7.71 -2.45
N ASP A 118 -5.99 7.59 -2.67
CA ASP A 118 -6.98 7.45 -1.62
C ASP A 118 -7.24 5.96 -1.32
N PHE A 119 -6.69 5.50 -0.20
CA PHE A 119 -6.81 4.11 0.25
C PHE A 119 -8.18 3.76 0.82
N GLY A 120 -9.10 4.73 0.98
CA GLY A 120 -10.49 4.47 1.32
C GLY A 120 -11.23 3.61 0.28
N TYR A 121 -10.69 3.54 -0.95
CA TYR A 121 -11.20 2.66 -2.01
C TYR A 121 -10.67 1.21 -1.94
N TYR A 122 -9.81 0.89 -0.98
CA TYR A 122 -9.43 -0.48 -0.67
C TYR A 122 -10.37 -1.04 0.39
N TRP A 123 -11.18 -2.01 0.02
CA TRP A 123 -12.19 -2.58 0.90
C TRP A 123 -11.72 -3.92 1.46
N VAL A 124 -12.01 -4.12 2.73
CA VAL A 124 -11.76 -5.38 3.44
C VAL A 124 -13.11 -5.98 3.81
N ALA A 125 -13.35 -7.20 3.37
CA ALA A 125 -14.55 -7.95 3.68
C ALA A 125 -14.22 -9.00 4.74
N ASP A 126 -14.87 -8.91 5.90
CA ASP A 126 -14.83 -9.93 6.95
C ASP A 126 -16.14 -10.72 6.92
N ARG A 127 -16.07 -12.02 6.62
CA ARG A 127 -17.25 -12.88 6.50
C ARG A 127 -17.46 -13.70 7.76
N GLN A 128 -18.67 -13.61 8.35
CA GLN A 128 -19.16 -14.43 9.48
C GLN A 128 -18.38 -14.22 10.80
N GLY A 129 -17.55 -13.19 10.93
CA GLY A 129 -16.81 -12.94 12.14
C GLY A 129 -15.78 -14.04 12.47
N ARG A 130 -15.34 -14.06 13.71
CA ARG A 130 -14.38 -15.03 14.23
C ARG A 130 -15.09 -16.15 14.95
N SER A 131 -14.76 -17.41 14.65
CA SER A 131 -15.26 -18.55 15.40
C SER A 131 -14.14 -19.16 16.24
N PHE A 132 -14.47 -19.51 17.50
CA PHE A 132 -13.58 -20.23 18.39
C PHE A 132 -14.23 -21.55 18.77
N GLN A 133 -13.48 -22.63 18.62
CA GLN A 133 -13.92 -23.97 18.95
C GLN A 133 -12.90 -24.59 19.91
N ARG A 134 -13.39 -25.11 21.04
CA ARG A 134 -12.58 -25.93 21.95
C ARG A 134 -12.61 -27.38 21.44
N LEU A 135 -11.44 -27.98 21.30
CA LEU A 135 -11.23 -29.35 20.87
C LEU A 135 -10.83 -30.21 22.07
N ASN A 136 -11.81 -30.89 22.68
CA ASN A 136 -11.58 -31.67 23.90
C ASN A 136 -10.96 -33.05 23.62
N GLU A 137 -11.25 -33.63 22.44
CA GLU A 137 -10.90 -35.01 22.11
C GLU A 137 -9.57 -35.14 21.39
N LEU A 138 -9.18 -34.13 20.57
CA LEU A 138 -8.02 -34.22 19.67
C LEU A 138 -6.70 -34.47 20.41
N PHE A 139 -6.56 -33.99 21.65
CA PHE A 139 -5.33 -34.10 22.44
C PHE A 139 -5.60 -34.77 23.82
N ALA A 140 -6.70 -35.50 23.97
CA ALA A 140 -7.06 -36.15 25.22
C ALA A 140 -6.00 -37.15 25.72
N ALA A 141 -5.35 -37.88 24.81
CA ALA A 141 -4.30 -38.85 25.14
C ALA A 141 -3.03 -38.20 25.76
N THR A 142 -2.81 -36.90 25.50
CA THR A 142 -1.65 -36.14 26.05
C THR A 142 -2.06 -35.21 27.19
N GLY A 143 -3.33 -35.23 27.62
CA GLY A 143 -3.85 -34.37 28.68
C GLY A 143 -3.94 -32.88 28.29
N GLN A 144 -3.93 -32.55 27.01
CA GLN A 144 -3.98 -31.18 26.49
C GLN A 144 -5.35 -30.86 25.92
N VAL A 145 -5.69 -29.56 25.86
CA VAL A 145 -6.91 -29.06 25.23
C VAL A 145 -6.52 -28.17 24.06
N GLY A 146 -7.05 -28.48 22.87
CA GLY A 146 -6.83 -27.68 21.66
C GLY A 146 -7.84 -26.55 21.53
N PHE A 147 -7.43 -25.41 20.99
CA PHE A 147 -8.31 -24.33 20.58
C PHE A 147 -8.12 -24.06 19.09
N LYS A 148 -9.22 -24.06 18.34
CA LYS A 148 -9.25 -23.70 16.93
C LYS A 148 -9.93 -22.35 16.76
N ALA A 149 -9.20 -21.38 16.17
CA ALA A 149 -9.79 -20.11 15.74
C ALA A 149 -9.87 -20.10 14.20
N SER A 150 -10.97 -19.63 13.65
CA SER A 150 -11.09 -19.42 12.21
C SER A 150 -11.74 -18.07 11.90
N GLN A 151 -11.23 -17.42 10.85
CA GLN A 151 -11.74 -16.17 10.31
C GLN A 151 -11.60 -16.21 8.79
N ARG A 152 -12.56 -15.62 8.08
CA ARG A 152 -12.51 -15.47 6.63
C ARG A 152 -12.47 -13.99 6.30
N VAL A 153 -11.33 -13.55 5.76
CA VAL A 153 -11.10 -12.15 5.37
C VAL A 153 -10.67 -12.12 3.92
N ASP A 154 -11.21 -11.18 3.16
CA ASP A 154 -10.75 -10.86 1.82
C ASP A 154 -10.57 -9.35 1.69
N GLY A 155 -9.73 -8.90 0.74
CA GLY A 155 -9.46 -7.49 0.50
C GLY A 155 -9.24 -7.24 -0.98
N LYS A 156 -9.87 -6.18 -1.49
CA LYS A 156 -9.75 -5.78 -2.90
C LYS A 156 -9.82 -4.27 -3.08
N LEU A 157 -9.06 -3.77 -4.04
CA LEU A 157 -9.17 -2.41 -4.54
C LEU A 157 -10.40 -2.32 -5.45
N ILE A 158 -11.40 -1.53 -5.02
CA ILE A 158 -12.67 -1.38 -5.75
C ILE A 158 -12.51 -0.46 -6.94
N LEU A 159 -11.64 0.56 -6.83
CA LEU A 159 -11.41 1.55 -7.87
C LEU A 159 -9.91 1.72 -8.10
N ALA A 160 -9.39 1.08 -9.16
CA ALA A 160 -7.96 1.06 -9.44
C ALA A 160 -7.39 2.46 -9.73
N GLU A 161 -8.16 3.34 -10.37
CA GLU A 161 -7.77 4.71 -10.71
C GLU A 161 -7.57 5.64 -9.50
N ALA A 162 -8.11 5.27 -8.32
CA ALA A 162 -7.99 6.05 -7.09
C ALA A 162 -6.60 5.94 -6.44
N ILE A 163 -5.80 4.97 -6.86
CA ILE A 163 -4.42 4.77 -6.39
C ILE A 163 -3.51 4.58 -7.60
N LYS A 164 -2.42 5.34 -7.62
CA LYS A 164 -1.37 5.26 -8.64
C LYS A 164 -0.09 4.75 -8.02
N VAL A 165 0.66 3.94 -8.77
CA VAL A 165 1.96 3.42 -8.33
C VAL A 165 3.09 3.92 -9.22
N LEU A 166 4.25 4.12 -8.62
CA LEU A 166 5.51 4.35 -9.31
C LEU A 166 6.25 3.02 -9.41
N GLN A 167 6.55 2.62 -10.63
CA GLN A 167 7.32 1.41 -10.93
C GLN A 167 8.73 1.79 -11.37
N GLN A 168 9.73 1.12 -10.83
CA GLN A 168 11.10 1.28 -11.27
C GLN A 168 11.26 0.70 -12.67
N LYS A 169 12.22 1.25 -13.43
CA LYS A 169 12.63 0.68 -14.71
C LYS A 169 13.06 -0.77 -14.52
N ALA A 170 12.63 -1.65 -15.43
CA ALA A 170 13.04 -3.05 -15.46
C ALA A 170 14.50 -3.20 -15.90
#